data_ff2d275d3488dc7ffe549cae605bd6b2
#
_entry.id   ff2d275d3488dc7ffe549cae605bd6b2
#
_cell.length_a   1.000
_cell.length_b   1.000
_cell.length_c   1.000
_cell.angle_alpha   90.00
_cell.angle_beta   90.00
_cell.angle_gamma   90.00
#
_symmetry.space_group_name_H-M   'P 1'
#
loop_
_entity.id
_entity.type
_entity.pdbx_description
1 polymer ?
#
loop_
_entity_poly.entity_id
_entity_poly.type
_entity_poly.pdbx_seq_one_letter_code
_entity_poly.pdbx_strand_id
1 'polypeptide(L)'
;MPQDKIQHIYAAHAYYDIRQELEKRPGAPACTQVSTLDDLKAIIPQAEVLVTSMLWRNELLDMAPQLRLIQSISSGVDQFDLDRLKKRGIRLCNARGVNANAVAEHALALMLNLARRLYEARDNQKLRHWSTTGTDPRPRLQELSEKHVLIVGMGTIGDRVARLCLALGMKVSGARHSARPLDVVGVEQIAMDDLHSGLKVADYVILTCPLTAQTRHLINAAAFGAMKHDACLVNVARGPVVEETALIEALDAGRIAGAALDTYDEEPLPSSSALWSRPNLVMTGHTAGETQFYERNVVDILMKNLAALETGGVMTNQII
;
A
#
# COMPACT_ATOMS: atom_id res chain seq x y z
N MET A 1 -3.70 29.25 -24.52
CA MET A 1 -2.88 28.85 -25.67
C MET A 1 -2.46 27.42 -25.41
N PRO A 2 -2.44 26.50 -26.41
CA PRO A 2 -1.84 25.19 -26.22
C PRO A 2 -0.38 25.41 -25.81
N GLN A 3 0.04 24.75 -24.75
CA GLN A 3 1.43 24.83 -24.29
C GLN A 3 2.26 23.94 -25.25
N ASP A 4 3.53 24.32 -25.48
CA ASP A 4 4.42 23.53 -26.32
C ASP A 4 4.54 22.10 -25.79
N LYS A 5 4.58 21.15 -26.74
CA LYS A 5 4.71 19.73 -26.42
C LYS A 5 6.02 19.47 -25.66
N ILE A 6 5.95 18.76 -24.54
CA ILE A 6 7.13 18.37 -23.78
C ILE A 6 7.96 17.38 -24.61
N GLN A 7 9.17 17.81 -25.00
CA GLN A 7 10.09 17.01 -25.83
C GLN A 7 11.09 16.22 -24.98
N HIS A 8 11.37 16.68 -23.75
CA HIS A 8 12.36 16.07 -22.88
C HIS A 8 11.91 16.12 -21.43
N ILE A 9 12.12 15.03 -20.71
CA ILE A 9 11.88 14.94 -19.27
C ILE A 9 13.14 14.47 -18.54
N TYR A 10 13.17 14.72 -17.24
CA TYR A 10 14.28 14.32 -16.39
C TYR A 10 13.76 13.38 -15.32
N ALA A 11 14.47 12.26 -15.09
CA ALA A 11 14.15 11.30 -14.05
C ALA A 11 15.32 11.15 -13.07
N ALA A 12 15.02 11.04 -11.78
CA ALA A 12 16.03 10.89 -10.75
C ALA A 12 15.58 9.84 -9.72
N HIS A 13 16.16 8.65 -9.79
CA HIS A 13 15.91 7.58 -8.84
C HIS A 13 17.06 6.57 -8.78
N ALA A 14 17.36 6.05 -7.57
CA ALA A 14 18.50 5.16 -7.36
C ALA A 14 18.25 3.72 -7.85
N TYR A 15 16.99 3.28 -7.92
CA TYR A 15 16.65 1.87 -8.15
C TYR A 15 15.76 1.63 -9.36
N TYR A 16 14.77 2.51 -9.64
CA TYR A 16 13.81 2.34 -10.74
C TYR A 16 14.31 2.97 -12.02
N ASP A 17 14.24 2.25 -13.15
CA ASP A 17 14.60 2.77 -14.47
C ASP A 17 13.37 3.25 -15.25
N ILE A 18 13.01 4.51 -15.00
CA ILE A 18 11.88 5.18 -15.66
C ILE A 18 12.18 5.42 -17.14
N ARG A 19 13.43 5.73 -17.50
CA ARG A 19 13.85 5.96 -18.88
C ARG A 19 13.61 4.73 -19.76
N GLN A 20 14.09 3.57 -19.32
CA GLN A 20 13.93 2.32 -20.08
C GLN A 20 12.44 2.00 -20.35
N GLU A 21 11.59 2.23 -19.34
CA GLU A 21 10.17 1.97 -19.51
C GLU A 21 9.48 3.02 -20.40
N LEU A 22 9.92 4.29 -20.32
CA LEU A 22 9.39 5.36 -21.17
C LEU A 22 9.73 5.15 -22.66
N GLU A 23 10.95 4.70 -22.96
CA GLU A 23 11.41 4.39 -24.32
C GLU A 23 10.53 3.33 -25.03
N LYS A 24 9.80 2.50 -24.29
CA LYS A 24 8.84 1.53 -24.83
C LYS A 24 7.52 2.17 -25.28
N ARG A 25 7.29 3.45 -24.98
CA ARG A 25 6.02 4.14 -25.25
C ARG A 25 6.10 4.92 -26.56
N PRO A 26 5.24 4.63 -27.57
CA PRO A 26 5.20 5.41 -28.81
C PRO A 26 4.90 6.89 -28.54
N GLY A 27 5.72 7.77 -29.09
CA GLY A 27 5.54 9.21 -28.97
C GLY A 27 5.90 9.80 -27.59
N ALA A 28 6.53 9.02 -26.72
CA ALA A 28 7.05 9.51 -25.45
C ALA A 28 8.19 10.54 -25.68
N PRO A 29 8.35 11.53 -24.79
CA PRO A 29 9.48 12.45 -24.83
C PRO A 29 10.80 11.73 -24.54
N ALA A 30 11.91 12.31 -24.98
CA ALA A 30 13.23 11.84 -24.57
C ALA A 30 13.41 11.97 -23.06
N CYS A 31 14.23 11.09 -22.46
CA CYS A 31 14.45 11.08 -21.01
C CYS A 31 15.94 11.03 -20.65
N THR A 32 16.36 11.95 -19.82
CA THR A 32 17.65 11.87 -19.11
C THR A 32 17.38 11.37 -17.70
N GLN A 33 17.99 10.23 -17.33
CA GLN A 33 17.86 9.68 -15.98
C GLN A 33 19.18 9.67 -15.25
N VAL A 34 19.14 10.04 -13.97
CA VAL A 34 20.27 10.03 -13.02
C VAL A 34 19.90 9.25 -11.76
N SER A 35 20.91 8.77 -11.03
CA SER A 35 20.74 7.93 -9.85
C SER A 35 21.26 8.54 -8.54
N THR A 36 21.92 9.71 -8.61
CA THR A 36 22.47 10.38 -7.43
C THR A 36 21.91 11.82 -7.28
N LEU A 37 22.02 12.35 -6.07
CA LEU A 37 21.61 13.73 -5.79
C LEU A 37 22.49 14.75 -6.51
N ASP A 38 23.79 14.49 -6.62
CA ASP A 38 24.72 15.42 -7.25
C ASP A 38 24.50 15.47 -8.77
N ASP A 39 24.24 14.36 -9.41
CA ASP A 39 23.84 14.35 -10.82
C ASP A 39 22.49 15.05 -11.03
N LEU A 40 21.54 14.87 -10.08
CA LEU A 40 20.26 15.60 -10.15
C LEU A 40 20.47 17.12 -10.08
N LYS A 41 21.35 17.60 -9.20
CA LYS A 41 21.69 19.04 -9.14
C LYS A 41 22.26 19.57 -10.45
N ALA A 42 23.00 18.73 -11.19
CA ALA A 42 23.61 19.15 -12.47
C ALA A 42 22.57 19.30 -13.59
N ILE A 43 21.49 18.48 -13.59
CA ILE A 43 20.49 18.46 -14.68
C ILE A 43 19.23 19.29 -14.38
N ILE A 44 18.91 19.51 -13.10
CA ILE A 44 17.65 20.15 -12.70
C ILE A 44 17.44 21.57 -13.22
N PRO A 45 18.48 22.41 -13.49
CA PRO A 45 18.29 23.74 -14.07
C PRO A 45 17.58 23.73 -15.44
N GLN A 46 17.64 22.60 -16.16
CA GLN A 46 17.06 22.44 -17.49
C GLN A 46 15.69 21.74 -17.44
N ALA A 47 15.28 21.22 -16.27
CA ALA A 47 14.11 20.37 -16.16
C ALA A 47 12.80 21.18 -16.17
N GLU A 48 11.94 20.96 -17.18
CA GLU A 48 10.54 21.39 -17.16
C GLU A 48 9.66 20.35 -16.45
N VAL A 49 9.96 19.07 -16.63
CA VAL A 49 9.29 17.94 -15.99
C VAL A 49 10.32 17.06 -15.30
N LEU A 50 10.11 16.81 -14.02
CA LEU A 50 10.97 15.96 -13.20
C LEU A 50 10.17 14.78 -12.65
N VAL A 51 10.68 13.55 -12.85
CA VAL A 51 10.17 12.33 -12.23
C VAL A 51 11.11 11.94 -11.10
N THR A 52 10.65 12.03 -9.84
CA THR A 52 11.52 11.78 -8.67
C THR A 52 10.71 11.49 -7.40
N SER A 53 11.37 10.97 -6.36
CA SER A 53 10.85 10.96 -4.98
C SER A 53 11.97 11.03 -3.95
N MET A 54 12.71 9.96 -3.70
CA MET A 54 13.71 9.85 -2.63
C MET A 54 14.89 10.84 -2.77
N LEU A 55 15.24 11.19 -4.02
CA LEU A 55 16.35 12.12 -4.30
C LEU A 55 15.92 13.59 -4.21
N TRP A 56 14.61 13.88 -4.06
CA TRP A 56 14.15 15.25 -3.90
C TRP A 56 14.65 15.87 -2.59
N ARG A 57 15.08 17.12 -2.69
CA ARG A 57 15.37 18.02 -1.56
C ARG A 57 14.79 19.40 -1.91
N ASN A 58 14.20 20.09 -0.92
CA ASN A 58 13.51 21.36 -1.19
C ASN A 58 14.43 22.50 -1.67
N GLU A 59 15.75 22.40 -1.41
CA GLU A 59 16.75 23.34 -1.95
C GLU A 59 16.89 23.25 -3.47
N LEU A 60 16.58 22.08 -4.07
CA LEU A 60 16.60 21.90 -5.51
C LEU A 60 15.62 22.84 -6.24
N LEU A 61 14.58 23.27 -5.54
CA LEU A 61 13.61 24.19 -6.09
C LEU A 61 14.25 25.51 -6.55
N ASP A 62 15.26 26.02 -5.82
CA ASP A 62 15.95 27.24 -6.17
C ASP A 62 16.83 27.08 -7.42
N MET A 63 17.19 25.86 -7.76
CA MET A 63 18.00 25.51 -8.93
C MET A 63 17.15 25.13 -10.16
N ALA A 64 15.83 25.10 -10.05
CA ALA A 64 14.91 24.61 -11.08
C ALA A 64 14.02 25.73 -11.65
N PRO A 65 14.57 26.71 -12.40
CA PRO A 65 13.81 27.87 -12.88
C PRO A 65 12.72 27.52 -13.89
N GLN A 66 12.88 26.41 -14.63
CA GLN A 66 11.97 26.00 -15.71
C GLN A 66 10.93 24.96 -15.25
N LEU A 67 11.01 24.48 -13.98
CA LEU A 67 10.21 23.37 -13.51
C LEU A 67 8.71 23.71 -13.49
N ARG A 68 7.89 22.87 -14.12
CA ARG A 68 6.44 23.02 -14.28
C ARG A 68 5.67 21.84 -13.65
N LEU A 69 6.27 20.64 -13.68
CA LEU A 69 5.66 19.41 -13.16
C LEU A 69 6.69 18.55 -12.42
N ILE A 70 6.31 18.11 -11.24
CA ILE A 70 6.96 17.00 -10.57
C ILE A 70 6.00 15.80 -10.57
N GLN A 71 6.41 14.70 -11.18
CA GLN A 71 5.77 13.40 -11.00
C GLN A 71 6.52 12.64 -9.91
N SER A 72 5.95 12.58 -8.71
CA SER A 72 6.48 11.69 -7.68
C SER A 72 6.24 10.23 -8.07
N ILE A 73 7.24 9.37 -7.90
CA ILE A 73 7.10 7.94 -8.11
C ILE A 73 6.63 7.20 -6.85
N SER A 74 6.43 7.89 -5.73
CA SER A 74 5.83 7.37 -4.51
C SER A 74 4.42 7.93 -4.29
N SER A 75 3.63 7.24 -3.45
CA SER A 75 2.31 7.73 -3.03
C SER A 75 2.42 8.85 -1.99
N GLY A 76 3.42 8.79 -1.10
CA GLY A 76 3.72 9.84 -0.12
C GLY A 76 4.34 11.07 -0.79
N VAL A 77 4.09 12.25 -0.22
CA VAL A 77 4.59 13.54 -0.72
C VAL A 77 5.19 14.40 0.41
N ASP A 78 5.45 13.83 1.56
CA ASP A 78 5.89 14.54 2.78
C ASP A 78 7.25 15.23 2.61
N GLN A 79 8.07 14.77 1.66
CA GLN A 79 9.37 15.36 1.34
C GLN A 79 9.27 16.67 0.53
N PHE A 80 8.09 17.00 -0.02
CA PHE A 80 7.89 18.16 -0.85
C PHE A 80 7.30 19.35 -0.07
N ASP A 81 7.90 20.54 -0.21
CA ASP A 81 7.35 21.80 0.31
C ASP A 81 6.20 22.26 -0.61
N LEU A 82 4.98 21.85 -0.27
CA LEU A 82 3.79 22.10 -1.08
C LEU A 82 3.52 23.60 -1.25
N ASP A 83 3.78 24.42 -0.24
CA ASP A 83 3.52 25.85 -0.27
C ASP A 83 4.49 26.56 -1.24
N ARG A 84 5.77 26.18 -1.23
CA ARG A 84 6.76 26.74 -2.17
C ARG A 84 6.45 26.31 -3.61
N LEU A 85 6.09 25.03 -3.83
CA LEU A 85 5.69 24.55 -5.16
C LEU A 85 4.49 25.32 -5.69
N LYS A 86 3.45 25.49 -4.86
CA LYS A 86 2.24 26.22 -5.21
C LYS A 86 2.53 27.70 -5.54
N LYS A 87 3.36 28.38 -4.74
CA LYS A 87 3.77 29.78 -5.00
C LYS A 87 4.48 29.95 -6.34
N ARG A 88 5.19 28.92 -6.80
CA ARG A 88 5.89 28.91 -8.09
C ARG A 88 5.05 28.38 -9.25
N GLY A 89 3.79 27.97 -9.00
CA GLY A 89 2.92 27.40 -10.03
C GLY A 89 3.37 26.03 -10.53
N ILE A 90 4.19 25.30 -9.75
CA ILE A 90 4.69 23.98 -10.10
C ILE A 90 3.65 22.97 -9.65
N ARG A 91 3.19 22.10 -10.57
CA ARG A 91 2.26 21.02 -10.26
C ARG A 91 3.01 19.84 -9.68
N LEU A 92 2.40 19.18 -8.69
CA LEU A 92 2.89 17.93 -8.10
C LEU A 92 1.84 16.86 -8.27
N CYS A 93 2.20 15.75 -8.90
CA CYS A 93 1.42 14.53 -8.98
C CYS A 93 2.13 13.40 -8.26
N ASN A 94 1.38 12.51 -7.60
CA ASN A 94 1.97 11.34 -6.96
C ASN A 94 1.64 10.04 -7.72
N ALA A 95 2.25 8.93 -7.27
CA ALA A 95 2.08 7.62 -7.86
C ALA A 95 1.03 6.76 -7.14
N ARG A 96 0.01 7.40 -6.54
CA ARG A 96 -1.05 6.68 -5.84
C ARG A 96 -1.71 5.65 -6.76
N GLY A 97 -1.77 4.40 -6.30
CA GLY A 97 -2.41 3.30 -7.01
C GLY A 97 -1.50 2.49 -7.93
N VAL A 98 -0.24 2.89 -8.17
CA VAL A 98 0.70 2.15 -9.04
C VAL A 98 0.95 0.71 -8.59
N ASN A 99 0.89 0.45 -7.30
CA ASN A 99 1.10 -0.85 -6.68
C ASN A 99 -0.18 -1.44 -6.05
N ALA A 100 -1.35 -0.88 -6.34
CA ALA A 100 -2.59 -1.31 -5.69
C ALA A 100 -2.91 -2.79 -5.95
N ASN A 101 -2.62 -3.30 -7.13
CA ASN A 101 -2.78 -4.72 -7.44
C ASN A 101 -1.83 -5.58 -6.60
N ALA A 102 -0.54 -5.22 -6.56
CA ALA A 102 0.47 -5.95 -5.80
C ALA A 102 0.11 -6.03 -4.31
N VAL A 103 -0.24 -4.88 -3.70
CA VAL A 103 -0.64 -4.84 -2.28
C VAL A 103 -1.91 -5.65 -2.03
N ALA A 104 -2.90 -5.60 -2.92
CA ALA A 104 -4.13 -6.38 -2.78
C ALA A 104 -3.88 -7.89 -2.91
N GLU A 105 -3.05 -8.29 -3.86
CA GLU A 105 -2.64 -9.68 -4.05
C GLU A 105 -1.80 -10.18 -2.87
N HIS A 106 -0.92 -9.35 -2.33
CA HIS A 106 -0.14 -9.67 -1.13
C HIS A 106 -1.04 -9.84 0.10
N ALA A 107 -2.01 -8.94 0.32
CA ALA A 107 -2.98 -9.08 1.41
C ALA A 107 -3.78 -10.39 1.30
N LEU A 108 -4.21 -10.74 0.08
CA LEU A 108 -4.87 -12.01 -0.19
C LEU A 108 -3.94 -13.21 0.07
N ALA A 109 -2.68 -13.13 -0.36
CA ALA A 109 -1.70 -14.19 -0.12
C ALA A 109 -1.44 -14.40 1.38
N LEU A 110 -1.34 -13.33 2.16
CA LEU A 110 -1.21 -13.39 3.62
C LEU A 110 -2.46 -14.01 4.27
N MET A 111 -3.66 -13.62 3.83
CA MET A 111 -4.92 -14.20 4.31
C MET A 111 -5.02 -15.69 3.98
N LEU A 112 -4.68 -16.09 2.75
CA LEU A 112 -4.63 -17.50 2.34
C LEU A 112 -3.56 -18.30 3.12
N ASN A 113 -2.41 -17.67 3.40
CA ASN A 113 -1.36 -18.28 4.21
C ASN A 113 -1.88 -18.63 5.61
N LEU A 114 -2.62 -17.71 6.26
CA LEU A 114 -3.25 -17.97 7.56
C LEU A 114 -4.34 -19.04 7.45
N ALA A 115 -5.28 -18.94 6.50
CA ALA A 115 -6.39 -19.88 6.33
C ALA A 115 -5.90 -21.32 6.06
N ARG A 116 -4.86 -21.46 5.26
CA ARG A 116 -4.31 -22.77 4.84
C ARG A 116 -3.08 -23.20 5.65
N ARG A 117 -2.65 -22.39 6.64
CA ARG A 117 -1.48 -22.61 7.50
C ARG A 117 -0.22 -22.98 6.68
N LEU A 118 0.03 -22.22 5.60
CA LEU A 118 1.17 -22.49 4.73
C LEU A 118 2.51 -22.25 5.45
N TYR A 119 2.54 -21.34 6.42
CA TYR A 119 3.69 -21.11 7.28
C TYR A 119 4.06 -22.35 8.10
N GLU A 120 3.08 -23.05 8.70
CA GLU A 120 3.30 -24.32 9.41
C GLU A 120 3.82 -25.40 8.45
N ALA A 121 3.23 -25.51 7.25
CA ALA A 121 3.68 -26.46 6.24
C ALA A 121 5.13 -26.19 5.81
N ARG A 122 5.54 -24.91 5.70
CA ARG A 122 6.90 -24.51 5.39
C ARG A 122 7.89 -24.88 6.52
N ASP A 123 7.49 -24.69 7.76
CA ASP A 123 8.32 -25.09 8.92
C ASP A 123 8.42 -26.60 9.07
N ASN A 124 7.33 -27.32 8.90
CA ASN A 124 7.31 -28.78 8.84
C ASN A 124 8.23 -29.34 7.73
N GLN A 125 8.27 -28.68 6.56
CA GLN A 125 9.21 -29.04 5.48
C GLN A 125 10.67 -28.97 5.94
N LYS A 126 11.06 -27.93 6.68
CA LYS A 126 12.43 -27.80 7.23
C LYS A 126 12.76 -28.93 8.21
N LEU A 127 11.75 -29.33 9.00
CA LEU A 127 11.87 -30.41 9.99
C LEU A 127 11.70 -31.80 9.37
N ARG A 128 11.42 -31.94 8.07
CA ARG A 128 11.07 -33.18 7.38
C ARG A 128 9.90 -33.92 8.04
N HIS A 129 8.95 -33.14 8.59
CA HIS A 129 7.78 -33.64 9.27
C HIS A 129 6.57 -33.66 8.31
N TRP A 130 5.97 -34.86 8.14
CA TRP A 130 4.72 -35.02 7.39
C TRP A 130 3.54 -34.95 8.36
N SER A 131 2.82 -33.83 8.37
CA SER A 131 1.61 -33.67 9.17
C SER A 131 0.50 -34.54 8.62
N THR A 132 -0.16 -35.31 9.49
CA THR A 132 -1.36 -36.11 9.14
C THR A 132 -2.62 -35.40 9.63
N THR A 133 -3.70 -35.50 8.85
CA THR A 133 -5.00 -34.98 9.27
C THR A 133 -5.54 -35.84 10.39
N GLY A 134 -5.78 -35.27 11.56
CA GLY A 134 -6.43 -35.96 12.68
C GLY A 134 -7.93 -36.16 12.46
N THR A 135 -8.54 -36.96 13.32
CA THR A 135 -10.01 -37.23 13.32
C THR A 135 -10.82 -36.06 13.86
N ASP A 136 -10.20 -35.16 14.66
CA ASP A 136 -10.85 -33.95 15.16
C ASP A 136 -11.00 -32.94 14.02
N PRO A 137 -12.23 -32.48 13.68
CA PRO A 137 -12.43 -31.49 12.61
C PRO A 137 -12.00 -30.05 12.96
N ARG A 138 -11.85 -29.73 14.25
CA ARG A 138 -11.57 -28.34 14.70
C ARG A 138 -10.24 -27.79 14.22
N PRO A 139 -9.13 -28.54 14.20
CA PRO A 139 -7.86 -28.04 13.69
C PRO A 139 -7.72 -28.13 12.15
N ARG A 140 -8.80 -28.46 11.41
CA ARG A 140 -8.74 -28.53 9.95
C ARG A 140 -8.49 -27.17 9.32
N LEU A 141 -7.87 -27.20 8.14
CA LEU A 141 -7.62 -26.01 7.35
C LEU A 141 -8.93 -25.33 6.93
N GLN A 142 -8.97 -24.02 6.98
CA GLN A 142 -10.16 -23.24 6.63
C GLN A 142 -10.25 -23.02 5.12
N GLU A 143 -11.47 -22.95 4.61
CA GLU A 143 -11.81 -22.39 3.30
C GLU A 143 -12.28 -20.94 3.49
N LEU A 144 -12.03 -20.08 2.50
CA LEU A 144 -12.45 -18.67 2.57
C LEU A 144 -13.92 -18.47 2.14
N SER A 145 -14.47 -19.40 1.36
CA SER A 145 -15.88 -19.33 0.96
C SER A 145 -16.80 -19.26 2.21
N GLU A 146 -17.81 -18.38 2.15
CA GLU A 146 -18.75 -18.07 3.21
C GLU A 146 -18.17 -17.38 4.46
N LYS A 147 -16.84 -17.26 4.57
CA LYS A 147 -16.18 -16.47 5.63
C LYS A 147 -16.45 -14.99 5.44
N HIS A 148 -16.45 -14.26 6.55
CA HIS A 148 -16.65 -12.82 6.54
C HIS A 148 -15.31 -12.08 6.67
N VAL A 149 -15.02 -11.17 5.73
CA VAL A 149 -13.86 -10.27 5.79
C VAL A 149 -14.33 -8.84 6.01
N LEU A 150 -13.72 -8.16 6.98
CA LEU A 150 -13.84 -6.72 7.18
C LEU A 150 -12.60 -6.03 6.61
N ILE A 151 -12.79 -5.12 5.67
CA ILE A 151 -11.71 -4.31 5.08
C ILE A 151 -11.79 -2.90 5.67
N VAL A 152 -10.75 -2.50 6.40
CA VAL A 152 -10.65 -1.17 6.99
C VAL A 152 -9.80 -0.29 6.08
N GLY A 153 -10.45 0.65 5.41
CA GLY A 153 -9.82 1.51 4.41
C GLY A 153 -10.24 1.18 2.98
N MET A 154 -11.49 1.48 2.63
CA MET A 154 -12.01 1.33 1.27
C MET A 154 -11.54 2.47 0.36
N GLY A 155 -10.39 2.26 -0.25
CA GLY A 155 -9.76 3.07 -1.29
C GLY A 155 -9.28 2.15 -2.41
N THR A 156 -8.36 2.59 -3.26
CA THR A 156 -7.89 1.83 -4.44
C THR A 156 -7.43 0.41 -4.09
N ILE A 157 -6.72 0.23 -2.97
CA ILE A 157 -6.27 -1.08 -2.48
C ILE A 157 -7.44 -1.86 -1.90
N GLY A 158 -8.19 -1.27 -0.95
CA GLY A 158 -9.31 -1.93 -0.30
C GLY A 158 -10.40 -2.38 -1.27
N ASP A 159 -10.72 -1.56 -2.28
CA ASP A 159 -11.66 -1.91 -3.34
C ASP A 159 -11.18 -3.11 -4.17
N ARG A 160 -9.87 -3.21 -4.41
CA ARG A 160 -9.28 -4.35 -5.12
C ARG A 160 -9.32 -5.62 -4.26
N VAL A 161 -8.95 -5.52 -2.98
CA VAL A 161 -9.08 -6.62 -2.00
C VAL A 161 -10.53 -7.12 -1.93
N ALA A 162 -11.48 -6.19 -1.85
CA ALA A 162 -12.91 -6.53 -1.78
C ALA A 162 -13.36 -7.37 -2.99
N ARG A 163 -12.99 -6.94 -4.21
CA ARG A 163 -13.32 -7.72 -5.43
C ARG A 163 -12.72 -9.12 -5.43
N LEU A 164 -11.47 -9.26 -4.96
CA LEU A 164 -10.82 -10.57 -4.85
C LEU A 164 -11.52 -11.46 -3.81
N CYS A 165 -11.89 -10.90 -2.65
CA CYS A 165 -12.61 -11.64 -1.61
C CYS A 165 -14.01 -12.07 -2.07
N LEU A 166 -14.76 -11.19 -2.76
CA LEU A 166 -16.05 -11.53 -3.35
C LEU A 166 -15.93 -12.68 -4.37
N ALA A 167 -14.87 -12.66 -5.21
CA ALA A 167 -14.62 -13.72 -6.18
C ALA A 167 -14.30 -15.08 -5.53
N LEU A 168 -13.83 -15.08 -4.28
CA LEU A 168 -13.63 -16.29 -3.47
C LEU A 168 -14.89 -16.73 -2.70
N GLY A 169 -16.03 -16.08 -2.92
CA GLY A 169 -17.29 -16.42 -2.25
C GLY A 169 -17.38 -15.95 -0.79
N MET A 170 -16.55 -14.98 -0.39
CA MET A 170 -16.58 -14.39 0.95
C MET A 170 -17.73 -13.37 1.09
N LYS A 171 -18.21 -13.17 2.31
CA LYS A 171 -18.98 -12.00 2.71
C LYS A 171 -18.02 -10.87 2.99
N VAL A 172 -18.26 -9.67 2.43
CA VAL A 172 -17.33 -8.56 2.52
C VAL A 172 -18.01 -7.33 3.12
N SER A 173 -17.44 -6.82 4.20
CA SER A 173 -17.78 -5.52 4.75
C SER A 173 -16.60 -4.57 4.59
N GLY A 174 -16.88 -3.30 4.34
CA GLY A 174 -15.88 -2.27 4.13
C GLY A 174 -16.12 -1.04 5.01
N ALA A 175 -15.09 -0.59 5.72
CA ALA A 175 -15.12 0.60 6.56
C ALA A 175 -14.23 1.72 5.99
N ARG A 176 -14.74 2.96 5.97
CA ARG A 176 -13.96 4.15 5.64
C ARG A 176 -14.55 5.40 6.28
N HIS A 177 -13.72 6.44 6.42
CA HIS A 177 -14.13 7.74 7.01
C HIS A 177 -15.14 8.51 6.15
N SER A 178 -15.02 8.43 4.84
CA SER A 178 -15.91 9.16 3.92
C SER A 178 -17.29 8.52 3.92
N ALA A 179 -18.33 9.34 4.09
CA ALA A 179 -19.72 8.90 4.00
C ALA A 179 -20.18 8.55 2.56
N ARG A 180 -19.33 8.77 1.54
CA ARG A 180 -19.62 8.40 0.15
C ARG A 180 -19.89 6.89 0.05
N PRO A 181 -20.88 6.41 -0.72
CA PRO A 181 -21.11 4.99 -0.94
C PRO A 181 -19.86 4.27 -1.47
N LEU A 182 -19.73 2.98 -1.16
CA LEU A 182 -18.64 2.16 -1.67
C LEU A 182 -18.84 1.89 -3.17
N ASP A 183 -17.71 1.87 -3.90
CA ASP A 183 -17.75 1.69 -5.35
C ASP A 183 -17.79 0.19 -5.77
N VAL A 184 -17.71 -0.74 -4.80
CA VAL A 184 -17.70 -2.18 -5.05
C VAL A 184 -19.06 -2.76 -4.69
N VAL A 185 -19.79 -3.24 -5.70
CA VAL A 185 -21.08 -3.90 -5.52
C VAL A 185 -20.89 -5.20 -4.73
N GLY A 186 -21.78 -5.48 -3.78
CA GLY A 186 -21.72 -6.66 -2.92
C GLY A 186 -20.92 -6.47 -1.63
N VAL A 187 -20.39 -5.27 -1.39
CA VAL A 187 -19.72 -4.91 -0.12
C VAL A 187 -20.71 -4.18 0.79
N GLU A 188 -20.87 -4.67 2.01
CA GLU A 188 -21.62 -3.98 3.06
C GLU A 188 -20.79 -2.84 3.63
N GLN A 189 -21.35 -1.62 3.65
CA GLN A 189 -20.66 -0.46 4.22
C GLN A 189 -20.85 -0.38 5.73
N ILE A 190 -19.74 -0.28 6.46
CA ILE A 190 -19.74 -0.05 7.92
C ILE A 190 -19.20 1.35 8.18
N ALA A 191 -19.89 2.09 9.06
CA ALA A 191 -19.39 3.38 9.54
C ALA A 191 -18.15 3.18 10.44
N MET A 192 -17.18 4.09 10.38
CA MET A 192 -15.99 3.98 11.23
C MET A 192 -16.32 4.03 12.73
N ASP A 193 -17.35 4.78 13.10
CA ASP A 193 -17.83 4.85 14.49
C ASP A 193 -18.48 3.54 14.97
N ASP A 194 -18.88 2.66 14.04
CA ASP A 194 -19.44 1.33 14.32
C ASP A 194 -18.46 0.19 13.97
N LEU A 195 -17.16 0.47 13.90
CA LEU A 195 -16.13 -0.50 13.54
C LEU A 195 -16.20 -1.78 14.39
N HIS A 196 -16.49 -1.65 15.68
CA HIS A 196 -16.58 -2.79 16.59
C HIS A 196 -17.71 -3.77 16.22
N SER A 197 -18.79 -3.32 15.61
CA SER A 197 -19.84 -4.22 15.10
C SER A 197 -19.33 -5.10 13.97
N GLY A 198 -18.53 -4.53 13.07
CA GLY A 198 -17.87 -5.28 12.00
C GLY A 198 -16.81 -6.26 12.53
N LEU A 199 -16.03 -5.85 13.54
CA LEU A 199 -15.02 -6.72 14.16
C LEU A 199 -15.65 -7.98 14.81
N LYS A 200 -16.84 -7.85 15.41
CA LYS A 200 -17.54 -8.97 16.06
C LYS A 200 -17.94 -10.10 15.11
N VAL A 201 -18.20 -9.80 13.85
CA VAL A 201 -18.68 -10.77 12.88
C VAL A 201 -17.61 -11.23 11.89
N ALA A 202 -16.48 -10.51 11.78
CA ALA A 202 -15.42 -10.82 10.85
C ALA A 202 -14.61 -12.05 11.27
N ASP A 203 -14.34 -12.94 10.31
CA ASP A 203 -13.36 -14.01 10.42
C ASP A 203 -11.95 -13.50 10.04
N TYR A 204 -11.89 -12.51 9.15
CA TYR A 204 -10.65 -11.84 8.74
C TYR A 204 -10.83 -10.34 8.79
N VAL A 205 -9.82 -9.63 9.28
CA VAL A 205 -9.75 -8.15 9.28
C VAL A 205 -8.53 -7.74 8.46
N ILE A 206 -8.73 -6.97 7.39
CA ILE A 206 -7.65 -6.49 6.51
C ILE A 206 -7.55 -4.98 6.60
N LEU A 207 -6.37 -4.49 6.96
CA LEU A 207 -6.08 -3.06 7.08
C LEU A 207 -5.40 -2.55 5.81
N THR A 208 -6.04 -1.55 5.16
CA THR A 208 -5.56 -0.86 3.96
C THR A 208 -5.73 0.65 4.07
N CYS A 209 -6.03 1.16 5.28
CA CYS A 209 -6.23 2.58 5.55
C CYS A 209 -4.88 3.33 5.67
N PRO A 210 -4.84 4.64 5.38
CA PRO A 210 -3.67 5.46 5.66
C PRO A 210 -3.49 5.63 7.17
N LEU A 211 -2.24 5.89 7.60
CA LEU A 211 -1.97 6.31 8.98
C LEU A 211 -2.33 7.79 9.13
N THR A 212 -3.23 8.07 10.05
CA THR A 212 -3.68 9.42 10.43
C THR A 212 -3.81 9.48 11.95
N ALA A 213 -4.12 10.63 12.51
CA ALA A 213 -4.42 10.75 13.95
C ALA A 213 -5.60 9.86 14.38
N GLN A 214 -6.58 9.64 13.48
CA GLN A 214 -7.77 8.83 13.74
C GLN A 214 -7.54 7.32 13.54
N THR A 215 -6.54 6.93 12.76
CA THR A 215 -6.24 5.51 12.48
C THR A 215 -5.03 4.98 13.27
N ARG A 216 -4.30 5.86 13.95
CA ARG A 216 -3.23 5.43 14.87
C ARG A 216 -3.83 4.63 16.01
N HIS A 217 -3.30 3.42 16.22
CA HIS A 217 -3.78 2.45 17.22
C HIS A 217 -5.29 2.18 17.12
N LEU A 218 -5.80 2.20 15.89
CA LEU A 218 -7.20 1.87 15.61
C LEU A 218 -7.52 0.44 16.06
N ILE A 219 -6.59 -0.48 15.85
CA ILE A 219 -6.67 -1.85 16.34
C ILE A 219 -5.85 -1.96 17.63
N ASN A 220 -6.50 -1.70 18.73
CA ASN A 220 -5.99 -1.73 20.11
C ASN A 220 -6.58 -2.89 20.90
N ALA A 221 -6.30 -2.95 22.22
CA ALA A 221 -6.81 -4.01 23.09
C ALA A 221 -8.35 -4.14 23.07
N ALA A 222 -9.10 -3.02 22.98
CA ALA A 222 -10.56 -3.05 22.92
C ALA A 222 -11.03 -3.61 21.56
N ALA A 223 -10.36 -3.27 20.46
CA ALA A 223 -10.64 -3.81 19.13
C ALA A 223 -10.37 -5.32 19.07
N PHE A 224 -9.22 -5.78 19.59
CA PHE A 224 -8.95 -7.22 19.75
C PHE A 224 -10.00 -7.90 20.65
N GLY A 225 -10.42 -7.22 21.72
CA GLY A 225 -11.50 -7.69 22.58
C GLY A 225 -12.85 -7.87 21.88
N ALA A 226 -13.10 -7.13 20.81
CA ALA A 226 -14.32 -7.25 19.99
C ALA A 226 -14.24 -8.33 18.90
N MET A 227 -13.06 -8.75 18.47
CA MET A 227 -12.88 -9.76 17.42
C MET A 227 -13.30 -11.15 17.89
N LYS A 228 -13.61 -12.05 16.94
CA LYS A 228 -13.81 -13.47 17.23
C LYS A 228 -12.50 -14.13 17.67
N HIS A 229 -12.57 -15.18 18.49
CA HIS A 229 -11.38 -15.94 18.90
C HIS A 229 -10.66 -16.66 17.75
N ASP A 230 -11.38 -17.00 16.71
CA ASP A 230 -10.85 -17.65 15.51
C ASP A 230 -10.58 -16.64 14.37
N ALA A 231 -10.73 -15.35 14.64
CA ALA A 231 -10.43 -14.30 13.66
C ALA A 231 -8.92 -14.11 13.46
N CYS A 232 -8.57 -13.67 12.26
CA CYS A 232 -7.20 -13.30 11.89
C CYS A 232 -7.12 -11.83 11.43
N LEU A 233 -6.00 -11.18 11.76
CA LEU A 233 -5.68 -9.82 11.32
C LEU A 233 -4.64 -9.85 10.19
N VAL A 234 -4.83 -9.03 9.15
CA VAL A 234 -3.85 -8.78 8.09
C VAL A 234 -3.57 -7.28 8.02
N ASN A 235 -2.32 -6.85 8.23
CA ASN A 235 -1.93 -5.45 8.13
C ASN A 235 -0.96 -5.22 6.95
N VAL A 236 -1.47 -4.63 5.88
CA VAL A 236 -0.68 -4.12 4.73
C VAL A 236 -0.80 -2.59 4.61
N ALA A 237 -1.19 -1.93 5.69
CA ALA A 237 -1.37 -0.49 5.78
C ALA A 237 -0.09 0.22 6.29
N ARG A 238 -0.03 0.45 7.60
CA ARG A 238 1.13 0.97 8.34
C ARG A 238 1.17 0.31 9.73
N GLY A 239 2.36 0.06 10.27
CA GLY A 239 2.55 -0.53 11.60
C GLY A 239 1.70 0.14 12.68
N PRO A 240 1.85 1.46 12.90
CA PRO A 240 1.13 2.16 13.95
C PRO A 240 -0.40 2.24 13.82
N VAL A 241 -1.02 1.62 12.82
CA VAL A 241 -2.49 1.41 12.78
C VAL A 241 -2.91 0.36 13.81
N VAL A 242 -2.02 -0.56 14.11
CA VAL A 242 -2.17 -1.59 15.14
C VAL A 242 -1.34 -1.18 16.37
N GLU A 243 -1.87 -1.31 17.55
CA GLU A 243 -1.10 -1.19 18.78
C GLU A 243 -0.31 -2.50 18.98
N GLU A 244 1.01 -2.45 18.72
CA GLU A 244 1.86 -3.65 18.65
C GLU A 244 1.86 -4.45 19.96
N THR A 245 1.87 -3.78 21.11
CA THR A 245 1.80 -4.43 22.43
C THR A 245 0.48 -5.17 22.62
N ALA A 246 -0.64 -4.56 22.23
CA ALA A 246 -1.95 -5.19 22.31
C ALA A 246 -2.09 -6.38 21.32
N LEU A 247 -1.45 -6.32 20.15
CA LEU A 247 -1.38 -7.44 19.23
C LEU A 247 -0.63 -8.64 19.84
N ILE A 248 0.55 -8.39 20.43
CA ILE A 248 1.36 -9.42 21.09
C ILE A 248 0.55 -10.09 22.20
N GLU A 249 -0.08 -9.31 23.08
CA GLU A 249 -0.92 -9.83 24.14
C GLU A 249 -2.12 -10.65 23.60
N ALA A 250 -2.77 -10.19 22.54
CA ALA A 250 -3.88 -10.89 21.92
C ALA A 250 -3.47 -12.23 21.30
N LEU A 251 -2.28 -12.29 20.67
CA LEU A 251 -1.72 -13.53 20.11
C LEU A 251 -1.31 -14.51 21.21
N ASP A 252 -0.63 -14.04 22.25
CA ASP A 252 -0.14 -14.87 23.38
C ASP A 252 -1.29 -15.42 24.21
N ALA A 253 -2.37 -14.65 24.38
CA ALA A 253 -3.58 -15.10 25.09
C ALA A 253 -4.54 -15.94 24.21
N GLY A 254 -4.24 -16.16 22.92
CA GLY A 254 -5.14 -16.82 21.98
C GLY A 254 -6.47 -16.05 21.79
N ARG A 255 -6.44 -14.73 21.96
CA ARG A 255 -7.63 -13.88 21.80
C ARG A 255 -8.05 -13.77 20.34
N ILE A 256 -7.09 -13.90 19.42
CA ILE A 256 -7.28 -14.10 17.98
C ILE A 256 -6.49 -15.31 17.52
N ALA A 257 -6.87 -15.91 16.42
CA ALA A 257 -6.21 -17.12 15.90
C ALA A 257 -4.82 -16.85 15.34
N GLY A 258 -4.60 -15.68 14.76
CA GLY A 258 -3.32 -15.31 14.19
C GLY A 258 -3.32 -13.94 13.53
N ALA A 259 -2.15 -13.51 13.09
CA ALA A 259 -2.01 -12.28 12.33
C ALA A 259 -0.98 -12.42 11.19
N ALA A 260 -1.05 -11.51 10.22
CA ALA A 260 -0.05 -11.36 9.19
C ALA A 260 0.28 -9.86 9.01
N LEU A 261 1.56 -9.52 9.08
CA LEU A 261 2.04 -8.15 9.03
C LEU A 261 3.02 -7.97 7.89
N ASP A 262 2.83 -6.91 7.11
CA ASP A 262 3.82 -6.41 6.14
C ASP A 262 4.50 -5.12 6.63
N THR A 263 3.93 -4.48 7.66
CA THR A 263 4.40 -3.18 8.19
C THR A 263 4.45 -3.20 9.71
N TYR A 264 5.39 -2.43 10.28
CA TYR A 264 5.75 -2.45 11.70
C TYR A 264 5.85 -1.04 12.26
N ASP A 265 5.85 -0.90 13.58
CA ASP A 265 6.02 0.39 14.26
C ASP A 265 7.44 0.95 14.04
N GLU A 266 8.44 0.08 14.12
CA GLU A 266 9.83 0.40 13.78
C GLU A 266 10.26 -0.40 12.56
N GLU A 267 10.79 0.27 11.55
CA GLU A 267 11.27 -0.33 10.30
C GLU A 267 12.68 0.17 9.98
N PRO A 268 13.64 -0.73 9.70
CA PRO A 268 13.55 -2.20 9.74
C PRO A 268 13.26 -2.75 11.13
N LEU A 269 12.44 -3.83 11.20
CA LEU A 269 12.08 -4.46 12.47
C LEU A 269 13.32 -4.93 13.22
N PRO A 270 13.56 -4.45 14.47
CA PRO A 270 14.72 -4.83 15.26
C PRO A 270 14.79 -6.36 15.48
N SER A 271 15.99 -6.91 15.46
CA SER A 271 16.20 -8.35 15.71
C SER A 271 15.77 -8.78 17.12
N SER A 272 15.65 -7.83 18.05
CA SER A 272 15.16 -8.04 19.42
C SER A 272 13.62 -8.01 19.54
N SER A 273 12.89 -7.69 18.47
CA SER A 273 11.42 -7.62 18.53
C SER A 273 10.81 -8.95 18.94
N ALA A 274 9.85 -8.85 19.85
CA ALA A 274 9.08 -10.00 20.31
C ALA A 274 8.21 -10.65 19.22
N LEU A 275 7.91 -9.93 18.14
CA LEU A 275 7.13 -10.43 17.01
C LEU A 275 7.78 -11.65 16.34
N TRP A 276 9.13 -11.70 16.25
CA TRP A 276 9.86 -12.78 15.58
C TRP A 276 9.55 -14.20 16.12
N SER A 277 9.17 -14.30 17.39
CA SER A 277 8.97 -15.58 18.08
C SER A 277 7.51 -16.06 18.15
N ARG A 278 6.56 -15.32 17.57
CA ARG A 278 5.14 -15.69 17.62
C ARG A 278 4.80 -16.74 16.56
N PRO A 279 4.37 -17.95 16.96
CA PRO A 279 4.14 -19.05 16.02
C PRO A 279 2.91 -18.84 15.12
N ASN A 280 1.96 -18.01 15.55
CA ASN A 280 0.74 -17.67 14.83
C ASN A 280 0.81 -16.29 14.13
N LEU A 281 2.04 -15.79 13.87
CA LEU A 281 2.30 -14.56 13.16
C LEU A 281 3.08 -14.84 11.87
N VAL A 282 2.55 -14.36 10.76
CA VAL A 282 3.23 -14.35 9.46
C VAL A 282 3.77 -12.96 9.20
N MET A 283 5.02 -12.84 8.77
CA MET A 283 5.68 -11.55 8.58
C MET A 283 6.33 -11.43 7.20
N THR A 284 6.19 -10.26 6.58
CA THR A 284 6.92 -9.84 5.38
C THR A 284 7.56 -8.47 5.61
N GLY A 285 8.64 -8.15 4.93
CA GLY A 285 9.48 -6.98 5.24
C GLY A 285 9.06 -5.73 4.46
N HIS A 286 7.81 -5.27 4.57
CA HIS A 286 7.24 -4.11 3.88
C HIS A 286 7.39 -4.23 2.35
N THR A 287 7.08 -5.41 1.83
CA THR A 287 7.25 -5.77 0.42
C THR A 287 5.94 -5.90 -0.35
N ALA A 288 4.79 -5.67 0.29
CA ALA A 288 3.48 -5.77 -0.36
C ALA A 288 3.34 -4.87 -1.59
N GLY A 289 4.05 -3.74 -1.61
CA GLY A 289 4.06 -2.81 -2.73
C GLY A 289 5.02 -3.16 -3.87
N GLU A 290 5.89 -4.15 -3.69
CA GLU A 290 6.86 -4.60 -4.69
C GLU A 290 6.16 -5.23 -5.90
N THR A 291 6.53 -4.82 -7.09
CA THR A 291 5.98 -5.36 -8.34
C THR A 291 6.93 -5.15 -9.51
N GLN A 292 7.04 -6.15 -10.39
CA GLN A 292 7.76 -6.06 -11.66
C GLN A 292 7.16 -5.02 -12.63
N PHE A 293 6.01 -4.42 -12.28
CA PHE A 293 5.31 -3.48 -13.12
C PHE A 293 5.35 -2.04 -12.58
N TYR A 294 6.22 -1.76 -11.58
CA TYR A 294 6.22 -0.47 -10.89
C TYR A 294 6.50 0.68 -11.85
N GLU A 295 7.59 0.60 -12.60
CA GLU A 295 8.00 1.63 -13.58
C GLU A 295 6.95 1.80 -14.67
N ARG A 296 6.41 0.68 -15.19
CA ARG A 296 5.33 0.70 -16.18
C ARG A 296 4.12 1.50 -15.68
N ASN A 297 3.69 1.22 -14.45
CA ASN A 297 2.51 1.86 -13.88
C ASN A 297 2.76 3.35 -13.59
N VAL A 298 3.98 3.72 -13.15
CA VAL A 298 4.37 5.12 -12.99
C VAL A 298 4.39 5.85 -14.34
N VAL A 299 4.97 5.23 -15.37
CA VAL A 299 5.04 5.81 -16.71
C VAL A 299 3.64 5.98 -17.31
N ASP A 300 2.71 5.04 -17.07
CA ASP A 300 1.33 5.18 -17.52
C ASP A 300 0.61 6.40 -16.90
N ILE A 301 0.88 6.71 -15.63
CA ILE A 301 0.38 7.95 -14.99
C ILE A 301 1.10 9.16 -15.56
N LEU A 302 2.42 9.11 -15.69
CA LEU A 302 3.22 10.20 -16.25
C LEU A 302 2.73 10.60 -17.65
N MET A 303 2.53 9.66 -18.56
CA MET A 303 2.06 9.94 -19.91
C MET A 303 0.68 10.63 -19.95
N LYS A 304 -0.24 10.23 -19.05
CA LYS A 304 -1.53 10.92 -18.88
C LYS A 304 -1.33 12.35 -18.37
N ASN A 305 -0.41 12.54 -17.42
CA ASN A 305 -0.14 13.84 -16.82
C ASN A 305 0.61 14.78 -17.79
N LEU A 306 1.48 14.24 -18.65
CA LEU A 306 2.10 15.03 -19.73
C LEU A 306 1.04 15.55 -20.72
N ALA A 307 0.13 14.68 -21.19
CA ALA A 307 -0.96 15.09 -22.05
C ALA A 307 -1.88 16.14 -21.39
N ALA A 308 -2.16 15.99 -20.09
CA ALA A 308 -2.93 16.96 -19.32
C ALA A 308 -2.17 18.29 -19.14
N LEU A 309 -0.84 18.25 -18.97
CA LEU A 309 0.00 19.45 -18.87
C LEU A 309 -0.05 20.28 -20.17
N GLU A 310 0.03 19.62 -21.33
CA GLU A 310 0.00 20.25 -22.66
C GLU A 310 -1.37 20.86 -22.99
N THR A 311 -2.45 20.22 -22.55
CA THR A 311 -3.83 20.65 -22.87
C THR A 311 -4.48 21.53 -21.79
N GLY A 312 -3.81 21.72 -20.64
CA GLY A 312 -4.39 22.39 -19.48
C GLY A 312 -5.46 21.57 -18.76
N GLY A 313 -5.48 20.25 -19.00
CA GLY A 313 -6.47 19.32 -18.43
C GLY A 313 -6.20 18.97 -16.97
N VAL A 314 -7.10 18.15 -16.41
CA VAL A 314 -6.97 17.61 -15.04
C VAL A 314 -5.97 16.48 -15.03
N MET A 315 -4.99 16.57 -14.12
CA MET A 315 -3.95 15.53 -13.97
C MET A 315 -4.41 14.40 -13.04
N THR A 316 -3.93 13.21 -13.33
CA THR A 316 -4.11 12.03 -12.46
C THR A 316 -3.28 12.21 -11.18
N ASN A 317 -3.90 11.97 -10.03
CA ASN A 317 -3.25 12.07 -8.72
C ASN A 317 -2.58 13.42 -8.43
N GLN A 318 -3.12 14.51 -8.96
CA GLN A 318 -2.62 15.86 -8.69
C GLN A 318 -2.82 16.20 -7.21
N ILE A 319 -1.77 16.71 -6.57
CA ILE A 319 -1.75 17.17 -5.18
C ILE A 319 -1.93 18.68 -5.11
N ILE A 320 -1.22 19.40 -5.99
CA ILE A 320 -1.30 20.86 -6.18
C ILE A 320 -1.27 21.22 -7.65
#